data_78242aa01691f51c73fe06f3b53f4677
#
_entry.id   78242aa01691f51c73fe06f3b53f4677
#
_cell.length_a   1.000
_cell.length_b   1.000
_cell.length_c   1.000
_cell.angle_alpha   90.00
_cell.angle_beta   90.00
_cell.angle_gamma   90.00
#
_symmetry.space_group_name_H-M   'P 1'
#
loop_
_entity.id
_entity.type
_entity.pdbx_description
1 polymer ?
#
loop_
_entity_poly.entity_id
_entity_poly.type
_entity_poly.pdbx_seq_one_letter_code
_entity_poly.pdbx_strand_id
1 'polypeptide(L)'
;MMSEQTVDPTTWFEGRPRVMFVHAHPDDETITTGGTLAALAEAGLEPLLVTLTRGEQGEVTPGPLQALAGSHGLAVVRQNELRTALGMLGVERHAFLGAEPARAEGLPPYIYEDSGMAWGSDGRATAAPEASRDALTSAPAVEVLNDLLAAAYQAGAQAIVSYDDGGGYGHPDHRLAHRLSRAVAHALELPFWEIVPDPEPLAAPGADDAGSPGRPAAGDAGPAGTGTETDATVERHDISPWLERKVAALRAHGTQLTVDGGDIVHVGGQREPIGGVESFRRV
;
A
#
# COMPACT_ATOMS: atom_id res chain seq x y z
N MET A 1 -19.67 19.06 27.59
CA MET A 1 -18.41 19.29 26.87
C MET A 1 -17.73 17.94 26.83
N MET A 2 -17.88 17.20 25.73
CA MET A 2 -17.07 16.00 25.49
C MET A 2 -15.65 16.52 25.17
N SER A 3 -14.64 16.08 25.92
CA SER A 3 -13.25 16.38 25.58
C SER A 3 -12.99 15.77 24.21
N GLU A 4 -12.68 16.59 23.19
CA GLU A 4 -12.05 16.09 21.98
C GLU A 4 -10.78 15.36 22.44
N GLN A 5 -10.78 14.05 22.31
CA GLN A 5 -9.55 13.28 22.48
C GLN A 5 -8.64 13.69 21.32
N THR A 6 -7.60 14.43 21.62
CA THR A 6 -6.59 14.81 20.63
C THR A 6 -5.89 13.54 20.19
N VAL A 7 -5.95 13.22 18.90
CA VAL A 7 -5.23 12.09 18.32
C VAL A 7 -3.73 12.38 18.42
N ASP A 8 -2.97 11.44 18.98
CA ASP A 8 -1.52 11.57 19.13
C ASP A 8 -0.78 10.51 18.31
N PRO A 9 -0.34 10.85 17.09
CA PRO A 9 0.37 9.92 16.21
C PRO A 9 1.72 9.44 16.77
N THR A 10 2.29 10.14 17.76
CA THR A 10 3.57 9.74 18.36
C THR A 10 3.48 8.44 19.17
N THR A 11 2.27 7.99 19.48
CA THR A 11 2.00 6.74 20.20
C THR A 11 1.81 5.54 19.28
N TRP A 12 1.58 5.78 17.98
CA TRP A 12 1.32 4.74 17.00
C TRP A 12 2.55 3.87 16.75
N PHE A 13 2.31 2.64 16.35
CA PHE A 13 3.37 1.65 16.13
C PHE A 13 4.32 1.50 17.33
N GLU A 14 3.74 1.38 18.52
CA GLU A 14 4.49 1.27 19.80
C GLU A 14 5.41 2.49 20.03
N GLY A 15 5.05 3.68 19.53
CA GLY A 15 5.86 4.90 19.66
C GLY A 15 7.15 4.90 18.84
N ARG A 16 7.21 4.13 17.75
CA ARG A 16 8.39 4.05 16.88
C ARG A 16 8.46 5.27 15.95
N PRO A 17 9.48 6.14 16.06
CA PRO A 17 9.54 7.37 15.26
C PRO A 17 9.91 7.13 13.78
N ARG A 18 10.57 6.04 13.43
CA ARG A 18 10.98 5.73 12.06
C ARG A 18 10.34 4.44 11.57
N VAL A 19 9.17 4.59 10.98
CA VAL A 19 8.40 3.48 10.39
C VAL A 19 8.66 3.43 8.89
N MET A 20 9.01 2.25 8.37
CA MET A 20 9.14 2.01 6.94
C MET A 20 7.85 1.37 6.41
N PHE A 21 7.19 2.06 5.48
CA PHE A 21 6.02 1.58 4.76
C PHE A 21 6.47 1.00 3.42
N VAL A 22 6.01 -0.20 3.09
CA VAL A 22 6.36 -0.89 1.85
C VAL A 22 5.09 -1.17 1.06
N HIS A 23 4.99 -0.50 -0.08
CA HIS A 23 3.87 -0.63 -1.02
C HIS A 23 4.34 -1.07 -2.40
N ALA A 24 3.51 -1.79 -3.13
CA ALA A 24 3.86 -2.36 -4.42
C ALA A 24 3.84 -1.34 -5.55
N HIS A 25 2.77 -0.52 -5.62
CA HIS A 25 2.55 0.41 -6.73
C HIS A 25 2.30 1.83 -6.24
N PRO A 26 2.53 2.84 -7.07
CA PRO A 26 2.07 4.20 -6.81
C PRO A 26 0.53 4.22 -6.71
N ASP A 27 -0.02 4.74 -5.67
CA ASP A 27 -1.41 4.89 -5.20
C ASP A 27 -1.76 4.04 -3.97
N ASP A 28 -1.22 2.83 -3.84
CA ASP A 28 -1.47 1.92 -2.71
C ASP A 28 -1.24 2.60 -1.35
N GLU A 29 -0.15 3.38 -1.25
CA GLU A 29 0.21 4.10 -0.02
C GLU A 29 -0.83 5.14 0.37
N THR A 30 -1.38 5.83 -0.64
CA THR A 30 -2.38 6.87 -0.41
C THR A 30 -3.74 6.25 -0.08
N ILE A 31 -4.11 5.14 -0.75
CA ILE A 31 -5.37 4.43 -0.52
C ILE A 31 -5.41 3.87 0.90
N THR A 32 -4.38 3.15 1.31
CA THR A 32 -4.41 2.31 2.51
C THR A 32 -3.78 2.93 3.75
N THR A 33 -2.80 3.81 3.58
CA THR A 33 -1.99 4.38 4.68
C THR A 33 -1.78 5.89 4.60
N GLY A 34 -2.47 6.57 3.67
CA GLY A 34 -2.22 7.99 3.40
C GLY A 34 -2.48 8.92 4.58
N GLY A 35 -3.53 8.66 5.35
CA GLY A 35 -3.83 9.43 6.55
C GLY A 35 -2.80 9.22 7.66
N THR A 36 -2.38 7.98 7.87
CA THR A 36 -1.32 7.62 8.83
C THR A 36 0.01 8.25 8.44
N LEU A 37 0.39 8.18 7.16
CA LEU A 37 1.60 8.84 6.65
C LEU A 37 1.57 10.35 6.90
N ALA A 38 0.44 11.01 6.61
CA ALA A 38 0.29 12.44 6.84
C ALA A 38 0.37 12.81 8.33
N ALA A 39 -0.22 12.01 9.19
CA ALA A 39 -0.20 12.19 10.63
C ALA A 39 1.22 12.08 11.21
N LEU A 40 1.95 11.02 10.82
CA LEU A 40 3.34 10.81 11.26
C LEU A 40 4.25 11.94 10.77
N ALA A 41 4.11 12.37 9.51
CA ALA A 41 4.88 13.48 8.96
C ALA A 41 4.62 14.79 9.70
N GLU A 42 3.35 15.12 9.99
CA GLU A 42 2.97 16.33 10.72
C GLU A 42 3.47 16.29 12.18
N ALA A 43 3.52 15.13 12.79
CA ALA A 43 4.07 14.95 14.14
C ALA A 43 5.61 15.07 14.19
N GLY A 44 6.27 15.35 13.06
CA GLY A 44 7.73 15.44 12.96
C GLY A 44 8.44 14.08 13.04
N LEU A 45 7.70 12.99 12.88
CA LEU A 45 8.26 11.68 12.68
C LEU A 45 8.67 11.53 11.21
N GLU A 46 9.61 10.66 10.92
CA GLU A 46 10.22 10.53 9.59
C GLU A 46 9.82 9.20 8.94
N PRO A 47 8.55 9.02 8.52
CA PRO A 47 8.15 7.80 7.84
C PRO A 47 8.92 7.68 6.52
N LEU A 48 9.43 6.48 6.22
CA LEU A 48 9.99 6.16 4.91
C LEU A 48 8.96 5.36 4.11
N LEU A 49 8.65 5.82 2.91
CA LEU A 49 7.92 5.04 1.93
C LEU A 49 8.89 4.35 0.97
N VAL A 50 8.73 3.04 0.77
CA VAL A 50 9.37 2.29 -0.31
C VAL A 50 8.29 1.78 -1.23
N THR A 51 8.32 2.20 -2.51
CA THR A 51 7.42 1.72 -3.57
C THR A 51 8.19 0.75 -4.45
N LEU A 52 7.67 -0.46 -4.62
CA LEU A 52 8.44 -1.54 -5.23
C LEU A 52 8.53 -1.43 -6.76
N THR A 53 7.47 -0.96 -7.42
CA THR A 53 7.40 -0.80 -8.89
C THR A 53 6.95 0.61 -9.28
N ARG A 54 6.75 0.88 -10.56
CA ARG A 54 6.21 2.17 -11.05
C ARG A 54 4.80 2.03 -11.62
N GLY A 55 4.18 0.84 -11.45
CA GLY A 55 2.82 0.58 -11.90
C GLY A 55 2.68 0.54 -13.42
N GLU A 56 3.67 0.04 -14.13
CA GLU A 56 3.77 0.07 -15.59
C GLU A 56 2.65 -0.70 -16.28
N GLN A 57 2.13 -1.75 -15.63
CA GLN A 57 1.12 -2.65 -16.18
C GLN A 57 -0.30 -2.29 -15.74
N GLY A 58 -0.45 -1.27 -14.89
CA GLY A 58 -1.76 -0.90 -14.38
C GLY A 58 -2.66 -0.29 -15.45
N GLU A 59 -3.95 -0.55 -15.32
CA GLU A 59 -4.99 0.06 -16.16
C GLU A 59 -5.05 1.58 -15.93
N VAL A 60 -5.53 2.32 -16.93
CA VAL A 60 -5.62 3.79 -16.87
C VAL A 60 -7.09 4.22 -16.87
N THR A 61 -7.42 5.17 -16.00
CA THR A 61 -8.77 5.73 -15.88
C THR A 61 -9.31 6.19 -17.24
N PRO A 62 -10.62 6.00 -17.52
CA PRO A 62 -11.24 6.51 -18.74
C PRO A 62 -11.06 8.02 -18.87
N GLY A 63 -10.67 8.49 -20.05
CA GLY A 63 -10.53 9.92 -20.32
C GLY A 63 -9.24 10.29 -21.07
N PRO A 64 -8.76 11.53 -20.95
CA PRO A 64 -7.62 12.03 -21.73
C PRO A 64 -6.30 11.27 -21.47
N LEU A 65 -6.14 10.69 -20.29
CA LEU A 65 -4.94 9.95 -19.89
C LEU A 65 -4.93 8.51 -20.40
N GLN A 66 -6.05 7.99 -20.90
CA GLN A 66 -6.17 6.60 -21.35
C GLN A 66 -5.19 6.23 -22.49
N ALA A 67 -4.75 7.23 -23.26
CA ALA A 67 -3.73 7.03 -24.30
C ALA A 67 -2.35 6.61 -23.72
N LEU A 68 -2.15 6.73 -22.42
CA LEU A 68 -0.93 6.27 -21.72
C LEU A 68 -0.93 4.77 -21.46
N ALA A 69 -2.08 4.09 -21.52
CA ALA A 69 -2.18 2.67 -21.26
C ALA A 69 -1.21 1.88 -22.15
N GLY A 70 -0.41 0.98 -21.54
CA GLY A 70 0.59 0.18 -22.23
C GLY A 70 1.77 0.96 -22.82
N SER A 71 1.91 2.25 -22.50
CA SER A 71 3.02 3.07 -22.97
C SER A 71 4.13 3.21 -21.91
N HIS A 72 5.38 3.36 -22.35
CA HIS A 72 6.51 3.69 -21.45
C HIS A 72 6.32 5.03 -20.71
N GLY A 73 5.41 5.90 -21.21
CA GLY A 73 5.12 7.17 -20.56
C GLY A 73 4.32 7.02 -19.27
N LEU A 74 3.59 5.91 -19.09
CA LEU A 74 2.75 5.68 -17.92
C LEU A 74 3.56 5.70 -16.63
N ALA A 75 4.66 4.96 -16.57
CA ALA A 75 5.55 4.93 -15.41
C ALA A 75 6.05 6.33 -15.02
N VAL A 76 6.38 7.17 -15.99
CA VAL A 76 6.83 8.56 -15.74
C VAL A 76 5.71 9.40 -15.14
N VAL A 77 4.50 9.26 -15.67
CA VAL A 77 3.33 9.98 -15.14
C VAL A 77 3.03 9.52 -13.72
N ARG A 78 2.97 8.21 -13.45
CA ARG A 78 2.70 7.66 -12.11
C ARG A 78 3.74 8.06 -11.06
N GLN A 79 5.03 8.12 -11.44
CA GLN A 79 6.05 8.67 -10.56
C GLN A 79 5.82 10.15 -10.21
N ASN A 80 5.28 10.95 -11.15
CA ASN A 80 4.94 12.34 -10.89
C ASN A 80 3.67 12.46 -10.04
N GLU A 81 2.67 11.61 -10.26
CA GLU A 81 1.46 11.51 -9.45
C GLU A 81 1.84 11.18 -8.00
N LEU A 82 2.63 10.14 -7.79
CA LEU A 82 3.13 9.76 -6.46
C LEU A 82 3.89 10.90 -5.79
N ARG A 83 4.82 11.55 -6.50
CA ARG A 83 5.55 12.70 -5.93
C ARG A 83 4.62 13.82 -5.49
N THR A 84 3.58 14.08 -6.27
CA THR A 84 2.57 15.09 -5.94
C THR A 84 1.75 14.67 -4.73
N ALA A 85 1.31 13.42 -4.67
CA ALA A 85 0.58 12.86 -3.55
C ALA A 85 1.41 12.94 -2.25
N LEU A 86 2.66 12.52 -2.28
CA LEU A 86 3.57 12.59 -1.12
C LEU A 86 3.79 14.03 -0.63
N GLY A 87 3.89 15.00 -1.55
CA GLY A 87 3.94 16.42 -1.20
C GLY A 87 2.69 16.89 -0.44
N MET A 88 1.50 16.40 -0.81
CA MET A 88 0.24 16.70 -0.10
C MET A 88 0.18 16.02 1.27
N LEU A 89 0.72 14.81 1.39
CA LEU A 89 0.81 14.09 2.66
C LEU A 89 1.91 14.64 3.58
N GLY A 90 2.88 15.39 3.05
CA GLY A 90 4.03 15.90 3.80
C GLY A 90 5.13 14.85 3.99
N VAL A 91 5.13 13.78 3.20
CA VAL A 91 6.13 12.72 3.25
C VAL A 91 7.34 13.10 2.40
N GLU A 92 8.49 13.28 3.05
CA GLU A 92 9.73 13.71 2.38
C GLU A 92 10.65 12.54 2.01
N ARG A 93 10.51 11.40 2.71
CA ARG A 93 11.39 10.24 2.54
C ARG A 93 10.69 9.18 1.71
N HIS A 94 11.09 9.08 0.44
CA HIS A 94 10.60 8.08 -0.49
C HIS A 94 11.73 7.49 -1.31
N ALA A 95 11.65 6.19 -1.60
CA ALA A 95 12.53 5.49 -2.52
C ALA A 95 11.74 4.51 -3.37
N PHE A 96 12.10 4.41 -4.65
CA PHE A 96 11.74 3.24 -5.44
C PHE A 96 12.73 2.11 -5.19
N LEU A 97 12.22 0.89 -5.05
CA LEU A 97 13.08 -0.28 -4.94
C LEU A 97 14.00 -0.40 -6.17
N GLY A 98 15.25 -0.81 -5.95
CA GLY A 98 16.29 -0.86 -6.96
C GLY A 98 17.01 0.46 -7.22
N ALA A 99 16.65 1.54 -6.53
CA ALA A 99 17.32 2.83 -6.53
C ALA A 99 17.75 3.23 -5.12
N GLU A 100 18.85 3.99 -4.98
CA GLU A 100 19.27 4.49 -3.66
C GLU A 100 18.14 5.27 -2.94
N PRO A 101 17.94 5.06 -1.63
CA PRO A 101 18.68 4.17 -0.72
C PRO A 101 18.15 2.73 -0.66
N ALA A 102 17.19 2.34 -1.51
CA ALA A 102 16.58 1.01 -1.59
C ALA A 102 17.29 0.13 -2.66
N ARG A 103 18.61 0.14 -2.64
CA ARG A 103 19.47 -0.69 -3.49
C ARG A 103 20.62 -1.24 -2.68
N ALA A 104 20.93 -2.51 -2.84
CA ALA A 104 22.06 -3.15 -2.18
C ALA A 104 23.38 -2.50 -2.62
N GLU A 105 24.27 -2.26 -1.66
CA GLU A 105 25.52 -1.57 -1.88
C GLU A 105 26.39 -2.21 -2.98
N GLY A 106 26.94 -1.38 -3.84
CA GLY A 106 27.83 -1.82 -4.93
C GLY A 106 27.10 -2.35 -6.17
N LEU A 107 25.77 -2.42 -6.15
CA LEU A 107 24.98 -2.81 -7.33
C LEU A 107 24.53 -1.59 -8.13
N PRO A 108 24.48 -1.68 -9.49
CA PRO A 108 23.91 -0.62 -10.30
C PRO A 108 22.41 -0.48 -10.04
N PRO A 109 21.81 0.69 -10.29
CA PRO A 109 20.36 0.86 -10.22
C PRO A 109 19.63 -0.20 -11.07
N TYR A 110 18.50 -0.66 -10.57
CA TYR A 110 17.65 -1.63 -11.24
C TYR A 110 16.18 -1.18 -11.19
N ILE A 111 15.39 -1.53 -12.17
CA ILE A 111 13.95 -1.26 -12.19
C ILE A 111 13.24 -2.58 -12.08
N TYR A 112 12.51 -2.76 -10.98
CA TYR A 112 11.55 -3.82 -10.83
C TYR A 112 10.23 -3.34 -11.45
N GLU A 113 9.76 -4.06 -12.47
CA GLU A 113 8.53 -3.73 -13.17
C GLU A 113 7.31 -4.33 -12.45
N ASP A 114 6.17 -3.68 -12.59
CA ASP A 114 4.87 -4.20 -12.18
C ASP A 114 4.61 -5.56 -12.86
N SER A 115 4.25 -6.56 -12.07
CA SER A 115 3.99 -7.92 -12.57
C SER A 115 2.66 -8.04 -13.31
N GLY A 116 1.83 -7.02 -13.25
CA GLY A 116 0.46 -7.10 -13.70
C GLY A 116 -0.34 -8.15 -12.93
N MET A 117 -1.60 -8.26 -13.24
CA MET A 117 -2.48 -9.24 -12.60
C MET A 117 -3.35 -9.95 -13.63
N ALA A 118 -3.48 -11.27 -13.49
CA ALA A 118 -4.44 -12.10 -14.21
C ALA A 118 -5.13 -13.05 -13.23
N TRP A 119 -6.32 -13.53 -13.59
CA TRP A 119 -7.01 -14.52 -12.80
C TRP A 119 -6.69 -15.92 -13.31
N GLY A 120 -6.12 -16.75 -12.44
CA GLY A 120 -5.89 -18.17 -12.73
C GLY A 120 -7.20 -18.96 -12.83
N SER A 121 -7.12 -20.14 -13.39
CA SER A 121 -8.29 -21.06 -13.52
C SER A 121 -8.83 -21.52 -12.15
N ASP A 122 -8.04 -21.39 -11.11
CA ASP A 122 -8.40 -21.68 -9.71
C ASP A 122 -9.02 -20.48 -8.98
N GLY A 123 -9.26 -19.36 -9.70
CA GLY A 123 -9.81 -18.12 -9.14
C GLY A 123 -8.84 -17.32 -8.29
N ARG A 124 -7.55 -17.65 -8.29
CA ARG A 124 -6.53 -16.87 -7.59
C ARG A 124 -5.85 -15.87 -8.52
N ALA A 125 -5.49 -14.72 -7.98
CA ALA A 125 -4.69 -13.76 -8.70
C ALA A 125 -3.26 -14.28 -8.89
N THR A 126 -2.75 -14.12 -10.11
CA THR A 126 -1.39 -14.48 -10.53
C THR A 126 -0.78 -13.31 -11.29
N ALA A 127 0.54 -13.32 -11.48
CA ALA A 127 1.18 -12.38 -12.40
C ALA A 127 0.58 -12.53 -13.81
N ALA A 128 0.55 -11.42 -14.56
CA ALA A 128 0.08 -11.47 -15.94
C ALA A 128 0.94 -12.44 -16.77
N PRO A 129 0.36 -13.22 -17.68
CA PRO A 129 1.10 -14.17 -18.51
C PRO A 129 2.22 -13.51 -19.34
N GLU A 130 2.05 -12.26 -19.70
CA GLU A 130 3.00 -11.41 -20.43
C GLU A 130 3.95 -10.61 -19.52
N ALA A 131 3.96 -10.86 -18.21
CA ALA A 131 4.89 -10.22 -17.28
C ALA A 131 6.33 -10.37 -17.79
N SER A 132 7.07 -9.26 -17.76
CA SER A 132 8.45 -9.23 -18.26
C SER A 132 9.39 -10.06 -17.38
N ARG A 133 10.61 -10.28 -17.85
CA ARG A 133 11.67 -10.87 -17.03
C ARG A 133 12.08 -9.98 -15.85
N ASP A 134 11.86 -8.68 -15.99
CA ASP A 134 12.20 -7.67 -14.99
C ASP A 134 11.02 -7.38 -14.05
N ALA A 135 9.88 -8.09 -14.24
CA ALA A 135 8.76 -8.03 -13.33
C ALA A 135 9.17 -8.40 -11.91
N LEU A 136 8.63 -7.71 -10.91
CA LEU A 136 8.97 -7.87 -9.50
C LEU A 136 8.86 -9.35 -9.05
N THR A 137 7.82 -10.06 -9.49
CA THR A 137 7.63 -11.49 -9.16
C THR A 137 8.56 -12.44 -9.93
N SER A 138 9.20 -11.98 -11.02
CA SER A 138 10.17 -12.74 -11.80
C SER A 138 11.60 -12.54 -11.30
N ALA A 139 11.86 -11.43 -10.59
CA ALA A 139 13.17 -11.10 -10.07
C ALA A 139 13.64 -12.11 -9.01
N PRO A 140 14.95 -12.38 -8.89
CA PRO A 140 15.48 -13.22 -7.84
C PRO A 140 15.12 -12.67 -6.46
N ALA A 141 14.36 -13.40 -5.68
CA ALA A 141 13.85 -12.95 -4.38
C ALA A 141 14.96 -12.46 -3.44
N VAL A 142 16.16 -13.03 -3.55
CA VAL A 142 17.32 -12.61 -2.73
C VAL A 142 17.80 -11.22 -3.10
N GLU A 143 17.73 -10.80 -4.37
CA GLU A 143 18.11 -9.45 -4.78
C GLU A 143 17.10 -8.43 -4.27
N VAL A 144 15.80 -8.70 -4.47
CA VAL A 144 14.70 -7.86 -3.98
C VAL A 144 14.77 -7.71 -2.46
N LEU A 145 15.06 -8.82 -1.74
CA LEU A 145 15.22 -8.83 -0.29
C LEU A 145 16.40 -7.95 0.16
N ASN A 146 17.56 -8.06 -0.51
CA ASN A 146 18.75 -7.28 -0.17
C ASN A 146 18.52 -5.78 -0.41
N ASP A 147 17.81 -5.41 -1.47
CA ASP A 147 17.46 -4.02 -1.77
C ASP A 147 16.54 -3.45 -0.69
N LEU A 148 15.54 -4.21 -0.27
CA LEU A 148 14.63 -3.80 0.78
C LEU A 148 15.33 -3.75 2.16
N LEU A 149 16.25 -4.66 2.41
CA LEU A 149 17.11 -4.66 3.61
C LEU A 149 17.99 -3.40 3.66
N ALA A 150 18.57 -3.02 2.50
CA ALA A 150 19.37 -1.80 2.39
C ALA A 150 18.53 -0.56 2.72
N ALA A 151 17.29 -0.47 2.20
CA ALA A 151 16.37 0.60 2.53
C ALA A 151 16.10 0.70 4.03
N ALA A 152 15.76 -0.42 4.67
CA ALA A 152 15.46 -0.46 6.10
C ALA A 152 16.68 -0.05 6.95
N TYR A 153 17.86 -0.55 6.59
CA TYR A 153 19.11 -0.24 7.30
C TYR A 153 19.50 1.22 7.15
N GLN A 154 19.53 1.74 5.93
CA GLN A 154 19.91 3.14 5.65
C GLN A 154 18.92 4.15 6.23
N ALA A 155 17.63 3.80 6.26
CA ALA A 155 16.61 4.62 6.90
C ALA A 155 16.69 4.60 8.43
N GLY A 156 17.40 3.62 9.01
CA GLY A 156 17.35 3.34 10.44
C GLY A 156 15.93 2.96 10.88
N ALA A 157 15.24 2.15 10.08
CA ALA A 157 13.87 1.72 10.36
C ALA A 157 13.77 1.05 11.74
N GLN A 158 12.70 1.33 12.46
CA GLN A 158 12.41 0.78 13.79
C GLN A 158 11.14 -0.06 13.79
N ALA A 159 10.39 0.00 12.71
CA ALA A 159 9.20 -0.79 12.44
C ALA A 159 8.99 -0.89 10.94
N ILE A 160 8.29 -1.92 10.49
CA ILE A 160 7.91 -2.09 9.08
C ILE A 160 6.41 -2.32 8.99
N VAL A 161 5.79 -1.67 8.01
CA VAL A 161 4.37 -1.82 7.67
C VAL A 161 4.27 -2.27 6.22
N SER A 162 3.44 -3.26 5.92
CA SER A 162 3.11 -3.70 4.57
C SER A 162 1.75 -4.38 4.54
N TYR A 163 1.36 -4.96 3.41
CA TYR A 163 0.11 -5.71 3.27
C TYR A 163 0.03 -6.90 4.22
N ASP A 164 -1.16 -7.47 4.34
CA ASP A 164 -1.38 -8.78 4.95
C ASP A 164 -0.83 -9.93 4.05
N ASP A 165 -0.87 -11.16 4.52
CA ASP A 165 -0.37 -12.34 3.79
C ASP A 165 -1.20 -12.64 2.52
N GLY A 166 -2.45 -12.19 2.48
CA GLY A 166 -3.33 -12.22 1.31
C GLY A 166 -2.94 -11.23 0.24
N GLY A 167 -2.22 -10.16 0.59
CA GLY A 167 -1.94 -9.04 -0.31
C GLY A 167 -3.17 -8.17 -0.59
N GLY A 168 -4.00 -7.96 0.42
CA GLY A 168 -5.26 -7.24 0.27
C GLY A 168 -6.21 -7.97 -0.68
N TYR A 169 -6.44 -7.41 -1.88
CA TYR A 169 -7.27 -8.06 -2.91
C TYR A 169 -6.55 -9.20 -3.67
N GLY A 170 -5.32 -9.55 -3.28
CA GLY A 170 -4.61 -10.71 -3.78
C GLY A 170 -3.61 -10.44 -4.90
N HIS A 171 -3.25 -9.18 -5.18
CA HIS A 171 -2.26 -8.85 -6.20
C HIS A 171 -0.93 -9.59 -5.92
N PRO A 172 -0.29 -10.21 -6.91
CA PRO A 172 0.94 -10.99 -6.71
C PRO A 172 2.09 -10.14 -6.13
N ASP A 173 2.22 -8.88 -6.54
CA ASP A 173 3.24 -7.97 -6.01
C ASP A 173 2.97 -7.58 -4.55
N HIS A 174 1.70 -7.42 -4.14
CA HIS A 174 1.35 -7.16 -2.74
C HIS A 174 1.71 -8.35 -1.84
N ARG A 175 1.41 -9.58 -2.29
CA ARG A 175 1.77 -10.80 -1.56
C ARG A 175 3.29 -10.98 -1.46
N LEU A 176 4.02 -10.58 -2.50
CA LEU A 176 5.48 -10.58 -2.47
C LEU A 176 6.02 -9.49 -1.54
N ALA A 177 5.46 -8.28 -1.59
CA ALA A 177 5.78 -7.17 -0.69
C ALA A 177 5.63 -7.58 0.78
N HIS A 178 4.50 -8.21 1.15
CA HIS A 178 4.29 -8.78 2.50
C HIS A 178 5.42 -9.73 2.89
N ARG A 179 5.69 -10.76 2.07
CA ARG A 179 6.68 -11.81 2.40
C ARG A 179 8.08 -11.23 2.60
N LEU A 180 8.49 -10.31 1.71
CA LEU A 180 9.81 -9.69 1.78
C LEU A 180 9.91 -8.75 2.98
N SER A 181 8.90 -7.92 3.21
CA SER A 181 8.84 -7.00 4.34
C SER A 181 8.90 -7.74 5.69
N ARG A 182 8.14 -8.83 5.81
CA ARG A 182 8.17 -9.69 7.00
C ARG A 182 9.53 -10.35 7.19
N ALA A 183 10.17 -10.81 6.10
CA ALA A 183 11.51 -11.40 6.16
C ALA A 183 12.56 -10.36 6.60
N VAL A 184 12.48 -9.12 6.08
CA VAL A 184 13.37 -8.02 6.50
C VAL A 184 13.13 -7.67 7.97
N ALA A 185 11.88 -7.55 8.40
CA ALA A 185 11.54 -7.28 9.79
C ALA A 185 12.12 -8.35 10.72
N HIS A 186 11.96 -9.63 10.36
CA HIS A 186 12.52 -10.73 11.12
C HIS A 186 14.06 -10.69 11.16
N ALA A 187 14.72 -10.43 10.03
CA ALA A 187 16.19 -10.40 9.94
C ALA A 187 16.80 -9.25 10.76
N LEU A 188 16.08 -8.13 10.90
CA LEU A 188 16.52 -6.96 11.66
C LEU A 188 15.93 -6.90 13.08
N GLU A 189 15.18 -7.93 13.49
CA GLU A 189 14.48 -7.99 14.78
C GLU A 189 13.56 -6.78 15.01
N LEU A 190 12.90 -6.31 13.92
CA LEU A 190 11.96 -5.19 13.95
C LEU A 190 10.52 -5.69 14.10
N PRO A 191 9.66 -4.95 14.79
CA PRO A 191 8.23 -5.20 14.78
C PRO A 191 7.65 -4.99 13.37
N PHE A 192 6.66 -5.84 13.03
CA PHE A 192 6.00 -5.81 11.74
C PHE A 192 4.49 -5.65 11.91
N TRP A 193 3.90 -4.75 11.13
CA TRP A 193 2.46 -4.53 11.06
C TRP A 193 1.92 -4.84 9.67
N GLU A 194 0.81 -5.52 9.65
CA GLU A 194 0.01 -5.77 8.45
C GLU A 194 -1.09 -4.74 8.32
N ILE A 195 -1.26 -4.16 7.14
CA ILE A 195 -2.41 -3.35 6.79
C ILE A 195 -3.62 -4.28 6.71
N VAL A 196 -4.67 -4.01 7.48
CA VAL A 196 -5.86 -4.85 7.52
C VAL A 196 -7.13 -4.01 7.34
N PRO A 197 -8.22 -4.58 6.82
CA PRO A 197 -9.51 -3.90 6.81
C PRO A 197 -9.92 -3.48 8.23
N ASP A 198 -10.60 -2.32 8.35
CA ASP A 198 -11.12 -1.91 9.65
C ASP A 198 -12.15 -2.95 10.14
N PRO A 199 -11.95 -3.55 11.33
CA PRO A 199 -12.89 -4.53 11.88
C PRO A 199 -14.25 -3.91 12.26
N GLU A 200 -14.30 -2.59 12.43
CA GLU A 200 -15.51 -1.84 12.76
C GLU A 200 -15.74 -0.71 11.73
N PRO A 201 -16.06 -1.02 10.47
CA PRO A 201 -16.32 0.02 9.49
C PRO A 201 -17.48 0.88 9.97
N LEU A 202 -17.32 2.21 9.89
CA LEU A 202 -18.39 3.15 10.19
C LEU A 202 -19.61 2.78 9.35
N ALA A 203 -20.75 2.53 9.98
CA ALA A 203 -21.98 2.25 9.28
C ALA A 203 -22.28 3.42 8.32
N ALA A 204 -22.30 3.14 7.01
CA ALA A 204 -22.65 4.13 6.02
C ALA A 204 -24.09 4.61 6.30
N PRO A 205 -24.37 5.91 6.40
CA PRO A 205 -25.72 6.39 6.57
C PRO A 205 -26.51 6.06 5.30
N GLY A 206 -27.40 5.05 5.38
CA GLY A 206 -28.45 4.79 4.38
C GLY A 206 -28.03 4.01 3.15
N ALA A 207 -27.44 2.84 3.30
CA ALA A 207 -27.36 1.86 2.21
C ALA A 207 -28.63 1.00 2.24
N ASP A 208 -29.71 1.50 1.64
CA ASP A 208 -30.80 0.63 1.20
C ASP A 208 -30.28 -0.24 0.05
N ASP A 209 -30.48 -1.53 0.22
CA ASP A 209 -30.14 -2.67 -0.62
C ASP A 209 -30.42 -2.42 -2.11
N ALA A 210 -29.42 -2.03 -2.87
CA ALA A 210 -29.44 -2.05 -4.33
C ALA A 210 -28.30 -2.94 -4.80
N GLY A 211 -28.63 -4.18 -5.13
CA GLY A 211 -27.72 -5.24 -5.55
C GLY A 211 -26.67 -4.80 -6.55
N SER A 212 -25.41 -4.82 -6.16
CA SER A 212 -24.26 -4.69 -7.04
C SER A 212 -24.02 -6.02 -7.76
N PRO A 213 -24.03 -6.06 -9.08
CA PRO A 213 -23.56 -7.24 -9.82
C PRO A 213 -22.03 -7.16 -9.96
N GLY A 214 -21.32 -8.11 -9.39
CA GLY A 214 -19.95 -8.38 -9.84
C GLY A 214 -18.80 -8.45 -8.87
N ARG A 215 -19.04 -8.76 -7.59
CA ARG A 215 -17.99 -9.33 -6.76
C ARG A 215 -18.18 -10.85 -6.76
N PRO A 216 -17.24 -11.70 -7.21
CA PRO A 216 -17.34 -13.12 -6.92
C PRO A 216 -17.38 -13.27 -5.40
N ALA A 217 -18.41 -13.95 -4.91
CA ALA A 217 -18.56 -14.28 -3.50
C ALA A 217 -17.23 -14.86 -3.00
N ALA A 218 -16.75 -14.39 -1.86
CA ALA A 218 -15.61 -14.97 -1.19
C ALA A 218 -15.85 -16.47 -1.09
N GLY A 219 -15.11 -17.23 -1.90
CA GLY A 219 -15.17 -18.68 -1.88
C GLY A 219 -14.79 -19.15 -0.50
N ASP A 220 -15.57 -20.08 0.00
CA ASP A 220 -15.47 -20.81 1.24
C ASP A 220 -13.98 -21.03 1.60
N ALA A 221 -13.50 -20.31 2.59
CA ALA A 221 -12.16 -20.52 3.14
C ALA A 221 -12.19 -21.91 3.78
N GLY A 222 -11.45 -22.85 3.20
CA GLY A 222 -11.23 -24.16 3.79
C GLY A 222 -10.72 -24.02 5.23
N PRO A 223 -10.83 -25.09 6.05
CA PRO A 223 -10.65 -24.99 7.49
C PRO A 223 -9.26 -24.42 7.84
N ALA A 224 -9.29 -23.32 8.56
CA ALA A 224 -8.10 -22.67 9.13
C ALA A 224 -7.33 -23.72 9.95
N GLY A 225 -6.04 -23.84 9.66
CA GLY A 225 -5.13 -24.61 10.48
C GLY A 225 -5.19 -24.10 11.92
N THR A 226 -5.33 -25.03 12.87
CA THR A 226 -5.31 -24.77 14.31
C THR A 226 -3.91 -24.37 14.77
N GLY A 227 -3.47 -23.16 14.38
CA GLY A 227 -2.41 -22.44 15.06
C GLY A 227 -3.07 -21.63 16.16
N THR A 228 -2.57 -21.67 17.37
CA THR A 228 -2.98 -20.80 18.46
C THR A 228 -2.82 -19.36 18.00
N GLU A 229 -3.94 -18.71 17.61
CA GLU A 229 -4.01 -17.27 17.43
C GLU A 229 -3.69 -16.63 18.78
N THR A 230 -2.45 -16.17 18.92
CA THR A 230 -2.17 -15.09 19.87
C THR A 230 -3.06 -13.94 19.42
N ASP A 231 -3.86 -13.45 20.36
CA ASP A 231 -4.82 -12.33 20.19
C ASP A 231 -4.06 -11.12 19.62
N ALA A 232 -3.98 -11.06 18.28
CA ALA A 232 -3.21 -10.04 17.57
C ALA A 232 -4.02 -8.75 17.67
N THR A 233 -3.54 -7.82 18.49
CA THR A 233 -4.19 -6.53 18.70
C THR A 233 -4.17 -5.73 17.41
N VAL A 234 -5.36 -5.36 16.92
CA VAL A 234 -5.51 -4.41 15.81
C VAL A 234 -5.39 -2.99 16.35
N GLU A 235 -4.41 -2.27 15.85
CA GLU A 235 -4.21 -0.85 16.11
C GLU A 235 -5.03 -0.06 15.09
N ARG A 236 -5.87 0.86 15.55
CA ARG A 236 -6.76 1.68 14.71
C ARG A 236 -6.33 3.13 14.81
N HIS A 237 -5.94 3.71 13.69
CA HIS A 237 -5.54 5.10 13.60
C HIS A 237 -6.72 5.95 13.14
N ASP A 238 -7.23 6.82 13.99
CA ASP A 238 -8.17 7.86 13.59
C ASP A 238 -7.42 8.91 12.76
N ILE A 239 -7.65 8.87 11.45
CA ILE A 239 -7.00 9.80 10.50
C ILE A 239 -7.92 10.95 10.09
N SER A 240 -9.06 11.11 10.78
CA SER A 240 -10.03 12.17 10.46
C SER A 240 -9.40 13.57 10.40
N PRO A 241 -8.42 13.95 11.24
CA PRO A 241 -7.76 15.25 11.13
C PRO A 241 -6.97 15.44 9.84
N TRP A 242 -6.51 14.37 9.20
CA TRP A 242 -5.71 14.39 7.97
C TRP A 242 -6.47 13.92 6.73
N LEU A 243 -7.78 13.68 6.86
CA LEU A 243 -8.61 13.16 5.78
C LEU A 243 -8.61 14.07 4.53
N GLU A 244 -8.62 15.39 4.70
CA GLU A 244 -8.53 16.33 3.60
C GLU A 244 -7.21 16.20 2.83
N ARG A 245 -6.09 15.97 3.53
CA ARG A 245 -4.79 15.73 2.89
C ARG A 245 -4.78 14.41 2.12
N LYS A 246 -5.33 13.34 2.71
CA LYS A 246 -5.50 12.05 2.04
C LYS A 246 -6.33 12.18 0.76
N VAL A 247 -7.47 12.87 0.83
CA VAL A 247 -8.34 13.11 -0.34
C VAL A 247 -7.62 13.93 -1.41
N ALA A 248 -6.83 14.93 -1.03
CA ALA A 248 -6.05 15.71 -1.98
C ALA A 248 -4.97 14.85 -2.66
N ALA A 249 -4.28 13.99 -1.89
CA ALA A 249 -3.29 13.06 -2.41
C ALA A 249 -3.90 12.01 -3.36
N LEU A 250 -5.06 11.43 -3.01
CA LEU A 250 -5.81 10.53 -3.89
C LEU A 250 -6.09 11.16 -5.26
N ARG A 251 -6.49 12.43 -5.29
CA ARG A 251 -6.75 13.14 -6.55
C ARG A 251 -5.50 13.34 -7.41
N ALA A 252 -4.31 13.23 -6.85
CA ALA A 252 -3.07 13.30 -7.62
C ALA A 252 -2.83 12.06 -8.48
N HIS A 253 -3.42 10.90 -8.12
CA HIS A 253 -3.28 9.63 -8.84
C HIS A 253 -4.29 9.51 -10.01
N GLY A 254 -4.36 10.54 -10.85
CA GLY A 254 -5.38 10.67 -11.90
C GLY A 254 -5.37 9.59 -12.97
N THR A 255 -4.24 8.89 -13.18
CA THR A 255 -4.20 7.73 -14.09
C THR A 255 -4.79 6.46 -13.49
N GLN A 256 -5.00 6.40 -12.17
CA GLN A 256 -5.27 5.16 -11.43
C GLN A 256 -6.66 5.14 -10.80
N LEU A 257 -7.12 6.29 -10.36
CA LEU A 257 -8.42 6.41 -9.68
C LEU A 257 -9.02 7.80 -9.89
N THR A 258 -10.29 7.95 -9.54
CA THR A 258 -10.94 9.24 -9.36
C THR A 258 -11.59 9.32 -7.98
N VAL A 259 -11.74 10.55 -7.46
CA VAL A 259 -12.46 10.80 -6.22
C VAL A 259 -13.81 11.44 -6.55
N ASP A 260 -14.88 10.75 -6.17
CA ASP A 260 -16.26 11.21 -6.38
C ASP A 260 -17.01 11.25 -5.04
N GLY A 261 -17.28 12.45 -4.55
CA GLY A 261 -17.82 12.66 -3.22
C GLY A 261 -16.88 12.16 -2.14
N GLY A 262 -17.31 11.18 -1.35
CA GLY A 262 -16.55 10.51 -0.30
C GLY A 262 -15.95 9.17 -0.71
N ASP A 263 -15.96 8.83 -2.01
CA ASP A 263 -15.51 7.54 -2.51
C ASP A 263 -14.31 7.67 -3.45
N ILE A 264 -13.45 6.64 -3.43
CA ILE A 264 -12.53 6.30 -4.51
C ILE A 264 -13.33 5.53 -5.57
N VAL A 265 -13.15 5.88 -6.83
CA VAL A 265 -13.66 5.13 -7.97
C VAL A 265 -12.47 4.57 -8.72
N HIS A 266 -12.29 3.26 -8.65
CA HIS A 266 -11.22 2.54 -9.35
C HIS A 266 -11.46 2.46 -10.86
N VAL A 267 -10.44 2.12 -11.64
CA VAL A 267 -10.51 2.06 -13.11
C VAL A 267 -11.66 1.17 -13.60
N GLY A 268 -11.91 0.05 -12.93
CA GLY A 268 -13.03 -0.85 -13.24
C GLY A 268 -14.42 -0.36 -12.77
N GLY A 269 -14.51 0.84 -12.22
CA GLY A 269 -15.76 1.44 -11.73
C GLY A 269 -16.17 1.00 -10.32
N GLN A 270 -15.38 0.19 -9.64
CA GLN A 270 -15.64 -0.19 -8.25
C GLN A 270 -15.50 1.05 -7.35
N ARG A 271 -16.40 1.19 -6.39
CA ARG A 271 -16.42 2.29 -5.43
C ARG A 271 -15.99 1.80 -4.06
N GLU A 272 -15.14 2.57 -3.42
CA GLU A 272 -14.63 2.33 -2.08
C GLU A 272 -14.73 3.61 -1.25
N PRO A 273 -15.39 3.59 -0.07
CA PRO A 273 -15.47 4.77 0.79
C PRO A 273 -14.08 5.20 1.30
N ILE A 274 -13.81 6.50 1.28
CA ILE A 274 -12.60 7.06 1.90
C ILE A 274 -12.85 7.11 3.41
N GLY A 275 -12.32 6.11 4.13
CA GLY A 275 -12.49 5.99 5.57
C GLY A 275 -11.69 7.01 6.38
N GLY A 276 -12.20 7.34 7.57
CA GLY A 276 -11.49 8.16 8.57
C GLY A 276 -10.64 7.33 9.54
N VAL A 277 -10.51 6.02 9.31
CA VAL A 277 -9.71 5.11 10.14
C VAL A 277 -8.87 4.23 9.23
N GLU A 278 -7.61 4.03 9.61
CA GLU A 278 -6.69 3.07 9.00
C GLU A 278 -6.27 2.07 10.07
N SER A 279 -6.27 0.77 9.73
CA SER A 279 -6.11 -0.31 10.71
C SER A 279 -4.91 -1.19 10.41
N PHE A 280 -4.21 -1.56 11.46
CA PHE A 280 -2.95 -2.29 11.39
C PHE A 280 -2.94 -3.42 12.42
N ARG A 281 -2.51 -4.61 12.01
CA ARG A 281 -2.35 -5.77 12.88
C ARG A 281 -0.88 -6.02 13.14
N ARG A 282 -0.49 -6.02 14.42
CA ARG A 282 0.85 -6.40 14.85
C ARG A 282 1.03 -7.92 14.75
N VAL A 283 2.08 -8.41 14.09
CA VAL A 283 2.38 -9.84 13.91
C VAL A 283 3.82 -10.18 14.26
#